data_5d228744d3311233d4d4c11636cd7ed6
#
_entry.id   5d228744d3311233d4d4c11636cd7ed6
#
_cell.length_a   1.000
_cell.length_b   1.000
_cell.length_c   1.000
_cell.angle_alpha   90.00
_cell.angle_beta   90.00
_cell.angle_gamma   90.00
#
_symmetry.space_group_name_H-M   'P 1'
#
loop_
_entity.id
_entity.type
_entity.pdbx_description
1 polymer ?
#
loop_
_entity_poly.entity_id
_entity_poly.type
_entity_poly.pdbx_seq_one_letter_code
_entity_poly.pdbx_strand_id
1 'polypeptide(L)'
;MNPVKPSGLATLCSALLLGACATVPPSPDVALSEARQAIAVAERAHIDDSSSPELAEARGKLAAANSAVQAEHMIEAKRLAQESRVDAELAFAQSDATKNQAVNDEMLRSTDALSGEMQRNAGAKP
;
A
#
# COMPACT_ATOMS: atom_id res chain seq x y z
N MET A 1 -39.96 -1.82 76.75
CA MET A 1 -38.68 -1.18 76.38
C MET A 1 -38.07 -2.03 75.31
N ASN A 2 -38.22 -1.60 74.09
CA ASN A 2 -37.85 -2.38 72.89
C ASN A 2 -36.47 -2.00 72.42
N PRO A 3 -35.56 -2.95 72.16
CA PRO A 3 -34.28 -2.63 71.50
C PRO A 3 -34.49 -2.55 70.03
N VAL A 4 -34.04 -1.43 69.48
CA VAL A 4 -33.97 -1.13 68.02
C VAL A 4 -32.90 -2.01 67.43
N LYS A 5 -33.28 -2.83 66.46
CA LYS A 5 -32.32 -3.55 65.59
C LYS A 5 -31.69 -2.59 64.57
N PRO A 6 -30.38 -2.52 64.46
CA PRO A 6 -29.76 -1.86 63.29
C PRO A 6 -29.87 -2.76 62.11
N SER A 7 -30.64 -2.34 61.09
CA SER A 7 -30.70 -2.95 59.81
C SER A 7 -29.34 -2.74 59.08
N GLY A 8 -28.67 -3.86 58.83
CA GLY A 8 -27.44 -3.88 58.09
C GLY A 8 -27.65 -3.36 56.68
N LEU A 9 -27.09 -2.21 56.41
CA LEU A 9 -26.96 -1.66 55.08
C LEU A 9 -25.85 -2.42 54.36
N ALA A 10 -26.24 -3.48 53.68
CA ALA A 10 -25.34 -4.21 52.81
C ALA A 10 -24.97 -3.30 51.62
N THR A 11 -23.87 -2.60 51.76
CA THR A 11 -23.27 -1.86 50.68
C THR A 11 -22.73 -2.86 49.67
N LEU A 12 -23.52 -3.10 48.63
CA LEU A 12 -23.15 -3.89 47.46
C LEU A 12 -22.12 -3.09 46.66
N CYS A 13 -20.83 -3.30 46.98
CA CYS A 13 -19.72 -2.77 46.22
C CYS A 13 -19.66 -3.52 44.90
N SER A 14 -20.43 -3.04 43.91
CA SER A 14 -20.38 -3.49 42.53
C SER A 14 -19.04 -3.06 41.96
N ALA A 15 -18.04 -3.91 42.06
CA ALA A 15 -16.77 -3.77 41.38
C ALA A 15 -17.05 -3.91 39.86
N LEU A 16 -17.20 -2.78 39.19
CA LEU A 16 -17.12 -2.70 37.74
C LEU A 16 -15.69 -3.07 37.33
N LEU A 17 -15.50 -4.33 37.02
CA LEU A 17 -14.34 -4.80 36.27
C LEU A 17 -14.47 -4.22 34.87
N LEU A 18 -13.96 -2.98 34.67
CA LEU A 18 -13.63 -2.49 33.33
C LEU A 18 -12.51 -3.38 32.84
N GLY A 19 -12.88 -4.41 32.08
CA GLY A 19 -11.96 -5.17 31.26
C GLY A 19 -11.34 -4.20 30.29
N ALA A 20 -10.19 -3.63 30.61
CA ALA A 20 -9.32 -3.01 29.66
C ALA A 20 -8.92 -4.12 28.67
N CYS A 21 -9.64 -4.21 27.56
CA CYS A 21 -9.13 -4.90 26.38
C CYS A 21 -7.83 -4.19 26.02
N ALA A 22 -6.72 -4.68 26.52
CA ALA A 22 -5.40 -4.33 26.03
C ALA A 22 -5.37 -4.84 24.57
N THR A 23 -5.76 -3.98 23.65
CA THR A 23 -5.59 -4.23 22.22
C THR A 23 -4.09 -4.30 22.00
N VAL A 24 -3.58 -5.52 21.86
CA VAL A 24 -2.19 -5.72 21.44
C VAL A 24 -2.02 -4.91 20.15
N PRO A 25 -1.09 -3.95 20.08
CA PRO A 25 -0.88 -3.19 18.86
C PRO A 25 -0.64 -4.19 17.72
N PRO A 26 -1.34 -4.06 16.60
CA PRO A 26 -1.17 -5.01 15.50
C PRO A 26 0.29 -4.94 15.05
N SER A 27 0.96 -6.11 15.03
CA SER A 27 2.33 -6.22 14.55
C SER A 27 2.45 -5.59 13.15
N PRO A 28 3.46 -4.76 12.88
CA PRO A 28 3.69 -4.17 11.58
C PRO A 28 4.28 -5.16 10.55
N ASP A 29 4.62 -6.38 10.95
CA ASP A 29 5.38 -7.34 10.14
C ASP A 29 4.74 -7.65 8.79
N VAL A 30 3.42 -7.83 8.76
CA VAL A 30 2.69 -8.08 7.51
C VAL A 30 2.79 -6.87 6.59
N ALA A 31 2.54 -5.67 7.09
CA ALA A 31 2.62 -4.44 6.30
C ALA A 31 4.04 -4.19 5.78
N LEU A 32 5.07 -4.43 6.59
CA LEU A 32 6.47 -4.33 6.19
C LEU A 32 6.83 -5.35 5.10
N SER A 33 6.31 -6.57 5.20
CA SER A 33 6.51 -7.60 4.19
C SER A 33 5.85 -7.23 2.87
N GLU A 34 4.61 -6.75 2.91
CA GLU A 34 3.86 -6.28 1.74
C GLU A 34 4.57 -5.10 1.05
N ALA A 35 5.06 -4.12 1.81
CA ALA A 35 5.80 -3.00 1.28
C ALA A 35 7.09 -3.44 0.55
N ARG A 36 7.88 -4.33 1.18
CA ARG A 36 9.08 -4.89 0.54
C ARG A 36 8.74 -5.63 -0.76
N GLN A 37 7.66 -6.39 -0.76
CA GLN A 37 7.21 -7.12 -1.94
C GLN A 37 6.77 -6.17 -3.07
N ALA A 38 6.02 -5.12 -2.77
CA ALA A 38 5.59 -4.13 -3.75
C ALA A 38 6.79 -3.39 -4.37
N ILE A 39 7.76 -2.96 -3.56
CA ILE A 39 9.01 -2.37 -4.05
C ILE A 39 9.76 -3.34 -4.96
N ALA A 40 9.91 -4.60 -4.55
CA ALA A 40 10.59 -5.60 -5.36
C ALA A 40 9.86 -5.90 -6.68
N VAL A 41 8.54 -5.76 -6.75
CA VAL A 41 7.77 -5.86 -7.99
C VAL A 41 8.07 -4.68 -8.91
N ALA A 42 8.06 -3.45 -8.37
CA ALA A 42 8.40 -2.26 -9.13
C ALA A 42 9.84 -2.33 -9.68
N GLU A 43 10.82 -2.73 -8.86
CA GLU A 43 12.22 -2.90 -9.28
C GLU A 43 12.37 -3.92 -10.42
N ARG A 44 11.68 -5.05 -10.34
CA ARG A 44 11.69 -6.06 -11.42
C ARG A 44 11.08 -5.56 -12.72
N ALA A 45 10.19 -4.59 -12.64
CA ALA A 45 9.64 -3.93 -13.83
C ALA A 45 10.61 -2.91 -14.46
N HIS A 46 11.88 -2.87 -13.99
CA HIS A 46 12.92 -1.93 -14.41
C HIS A 46 12.54 -0.45 -14.17
N ILE A 47 11.87 -0.21 -13.05
CA ILE A 47 11.58 1.13 -12.57
C ILE A 47 12.69 1.48 -11.57
N ASP A 48 13.39 2.57 -11.81
CA ASP A 48 14.40 3.11 -10.90
C ASP A 48 13.95 4.43 -10.28
N ASP A 49 14.66 4.89 -9.26
CA ASP A 49 14.32 6.13 -8.54
C ASP A 49 14.42 7.38 -9.41
N SER A 50 15.20 7.33 -10.50
CA SER A 50 15.34 8.44 -11.43
C SER A 50 14.15 8.54 -12.39
N SER A 51 13.47 7.45 -12.64
CA SER A 51 12.30 7.37 -13.51
C SER A 51 10.97 7.42 -12.74
N SER A 52 10.99 7.18 -11.40
CA SER A 52 9.79 7.22 -10.57
C SER A 52 10.10 7.80 -9.17
N PRO A 53 9.69 9.05 -8.93
CA PRO A 53 9.76 9.65 -7.61
C PRO A 53 8.92 8.88 -6.58
N GLU A 54 7.85 8.23 -6.99
CA GLU A 54 6.99 7.41 -6.12
C GLU A 54 7.75 6.20 -5.59
N LEU A 55 8.60 5.57 -6.41
CA LEU A 55 9.42 4.44 -5.94
C LEU A 55 10.49 4.90 -4.94
N ALA A 56 11.09 6.06 -5.17
CA ALA A 56 12.04 6.66 -4.23
C ALA A 56 11.35 6.98 -2.89
N GLU A 57 10.13 7.53 -2.93
CA GLU A 57 9.32 7.80 -1.74
C GLU A 57 8.94 6.51 -1.01
N ALA A 58 8.53 5.47 -1.74
CA ALA A 58 8.22 4.16 -1.18
C ALA A 58 9.39 3.59 -0.35
N ARG A 59 10.61 3.65 -0.88
CA ARG A 59 11.82 3.21 -0.17
C ARG A 59 12.11 4.06 1.07
N GLY A 60 11.93 5.36 0.97
CA GLY A 60 12.08 6.29 2.10
C GLY A 60 11.11 5.96 3.24
N LYS A 61 9.83 5.74 2.91
CA LYS A 61 8.80 5.36 3.89
C LYS A 61 9.06 3.98 4.50
N LEU A 62 9.55 3.01 3.72
CA LEU A 62 9.93 1.70 4.26
C LEU A 62 11.11 1.82 5.25
N ALA A 63 12.10 2.65 4.95
CA ALA A 63 13.20 2.91 5.86
C ALA A 63 12.71 3.58 7.16
N ALA A 64 11.83 4.57 7.06
CA ALA A 64 11.20 5.22 8.21
C ALA A 64 10.34 4.23 9.03
N ALA A 65 9.60 3.33 8.36
CA ALA A 65 8.83 2.28 9.04
C ALA A 65 9.74 1.35 9.86
N ASN A 66 10.87 0.92 9.31
CA ASN A 66 11.84 0.10 10.04
C ASN A 66 12.45 0.85 11.24
N SER A 67 12.70 2.16 11.12
CA SER A 67 13.17 2.99 12.23
C SER A 67 12.10 3.13 13.33
N ALA A 68 10.84 3.27 12.95
CA ALA A 68 9.71 3.31 13.89
C ALA A 68 9.55 1.98 14.66
N VAL A 69 9.81 0.82 14.02
CA VAL A 69 9.87 -0.47 14.72
C VAL A 69 10.96 -0.49 15.79
N GLN A 70 12.15 0.01 15.48
CA GLN A 70 13.25 0.06 16.45
C GLN A 70 12.97 1.01 17.62
N ALA A 71 12.16 2.04 17.38
CA ALA A 71 11.66 2.96 18.40
C ALA A 71 10.40 2.47 19.12
N GLU A 72 9.95 1.25 18.84
CA GLU A 72 8.72 0.64 19.39
C GLU A 72 7.43 1.40 19.05
N HIS A 73 7.46 2.23 18.03
CA HIS A 73 6.31 2.99 17.52
C HIS A 73 5.51 2.14 16.51
N MET A 74 4.92 1.03 16.96
CA MET A 74 4.34 0.00 16.08
C MET A 74 3.19 0.49 15.20
N ILE A 75 2.36 1.41 15.69
CA ILE A 75 1.26 1.98 14.91
C ILE A 75 1.79 2.83 13.76
N GLU A 76 2.81 3.65 14.03
CA GLU A 76 3.46 4.47 13.03
C GLU A 76 4.21 3.63 12.01
N ALA A 77 4.94 2.62 12.46
CA ALA A 77 5.62 1.66 11.60
C ALA A 77 4.65 1.00 10.60
N LYS A 78 3.50 0.55 11.09
CA LYS A 78 2.46 -0.05 10.25
C LYS A 78 1.94 0.95 9.21
N ARG A 79 1.62 2.18 9.62
CA ARG A 79 1.13 3.24 8.72
C ARG A 79 2.13 3.55 7.62
N LEU A 80 3.40 3.79 7.99
CA LEU A 80 4.47 4.08 7.05
C LEU A 80 4.72 2.92 6.07
N ALA A 81 4.66 1.68 6.53
CA ALA A 81 4.77 0.51 5.66
C ALA A 81 3.60 0.42 4.67
N GLN A 82 2.38 0.70 5.10
CA GLN A 82 1.21 0.71 4.21
C GLN A 82 1.32 1.80 3.15
N GLU A 83 1.74 3.01 3.53
CA GLU A 83 1.99 4.10 2.59
C GLU A 83 3.10 3.75 1.60
N SER A 84 4.21 3.18 2.06
CA SER A 84 5.29 2.67 1.21
C SER A 84 4.80 1.69 0.16
N ARG A 85 3.94 0.74 0.55
CA ARG A 85 3.33 -0.21 -0.38
C ARG A 85 2.54 0.50 -1.47
N VAL A 86 1.67 1.44 -1.09
CA VAL A 86 0.82 2.18 -2.03
C VAL A 86 1.66 2.98 -3.04
N ASP A 87 2.73 3.64 -2.59
CA ASP A 87 3.61 4.39 -3.47
C ASP A 87 4.34 3.47 -4.47
N ALA A 88 4.80 2.30 -4.03
CA ALA A 88 5.42 1.32 -4.91
C ALA A 88 4.44 0.73 -5.93
N GLU A 89 3.20 0.45 -5.53
CA GLU A 89 2.12 0.01 -6.42
C GLU A 89 1.77 1.10 -7.45
N LEU A 90 1.76 2.37 -7.03
CA LEU A 90 1.54 3.51 -7.92
C LEU A 90 2.65 3.65 -8.96
N ALA A 91 3.91 3.56 -8.54
CA ALA A 91 5.06 3.57 -9.43
C ALA A 91 4.96 2.47 -10.50
N PHE A 92 4.61 1.26 -10.07
CA PHE A 92 4.40 0.14 -10.99
C PHE A 92 3.26 0.41 -11.98
N ALA A 93 2.10 0.87 -11.51
CA ALA A 93 0.94 1.12 -12.36
C ALA A 93 1.21 2.22 -13.40
N GLN A 94 1.91 3.29 -13.02
CA GLN A 94 2.28 4.37 -13.93
C GLN A 94 3.26 3.89 -15.01
N SER A 95 4.26 3.09 -14.65
CA SER A 95 5.18 2.50 -15.61
C SER A 95 4.48 1.56 -16.59
N ASP A 96 3.58 0.71 -16.07
CA ASP A 96 2.80 -0.20 -16.90
C ASP A 96 1.89 0.56 -17.87
N ALA A 97 1.21 1.60 -17.42
CA ALA A 97 0.40 2.46 -18.27
C ALA A 97 1.23 3.12 -19.39
N THR A 98 2.43 3.62 -19.08
CA THR A 98 3.34 4.23 -20.06
C THR A 98 3.80 3.21 -21.11
N LYS A 99 4.16 2.00 -20.68
CA LYS A 99 4.54 0.90 -21.61
C LYS A 99 3.39 0.51 -22.52
N ASN A 100 2.19 0.39 -21.97
CA ASN A 100 0.99 0.04 -22.73
C ASN A 100 0.63 1.14 -23.76
N GLN A 101 0.81 2.42 -23.41
CA GLN A 101 0.65 3.52 -24.36
C GLN A 101 1.66 3.44 -25.50
N ALA A 102 2.94 3.20 -25.20
CA ALA A 102 3.98 3.07 -26.21
C ALA A 102 3.71 1.91 -27.18
N VAL A 103 3.26 0.76 -26.66
CA VAL A 103 2.87 -0.39 -27.50
C VAL A 103 1.67 -0.05 -28.38
N ASN A 104 0.66 0.61 -27.82
CA ASN A 104 -0.52 1.01 -28.58
C ASN A 104 -0.17 1.99 -29.70
N ASP A 105 0.67 2.99 -29.44
CA ASP A 105 1.15 3.94 -30.43
C ASP A 105 1.93 3.25 -31.56
N GLU A 106 2.75 2.26 -31.24
CA GLU A 106 3.48 1.47 -32.23
C GLU A 106 2.54 0.63 -33.09
N MET A 107 1.53 0.02 -32.49
CA MET A 107 0.51 -0.74 -33.22
C MET A 107 -0.27 0.17 -34.20
N LEU A 108 -0.62 1.39 -33.78
CA LEU A 108 -1.29 2.35 -34.64
C LEU A 108 -0.41 2.73 -35.83
N ARG A 109 0.87 3.07 -35.60
CA ARG A 109 1.83 3.39 -36.70
C ARG A 109 1.99 2.22 -37.67
N SER A 110 2.10 1.00 -37.15
CA SER A 110 2.21 -0.22 -37.94
C SER A 110 0.96 -0.44 -38.81
N THR A 111 -0.23 -0.25 -38.25
CA THR A 111 -1.50 -0.37 -38.97
C THR A 111 -1.61 0.68 -40.09
N ASP A 112 -1.23 1.92 -39.81
CA ASP A 112 -1.24 3.01 -40.79
C ASP A 112 -0.26 2.73 -41.95
N ALA A 113 0.93 2.21 -41.62
CA ALA A 113 1.93 1.83 -42.64
C ALA A 113 1.40 0.71 -43.54
N LEU A 114 0.80 -0.34 -42.96
CA LEU A 114 0.19 -1.44 -43.71
C LEU A 114 -0.98 -0.95 -44.60
N SER A 115 -1.83 -0.07 -44.06
CA SER A 115 -2.93 0.52 -44.82
C SER A 115 -2.43 1.34 -46.02
N GLY A 116 -1.38 2.12 -45.83
CA GLY A 116 -0.73 2.88 -46.90
C GLY A 116 -0.10 1.98 -47.98
N GLU A 117 0.50 0.85 -47.57
CA GLU A 117 1.05 -0.13 -48.51
C GLU A 117 -0.05 -0.83 -49.30
N MET A 118 -1.15 -1.21 -48.67
CA MET A 118 -2.30 -1.81 -49.36
C MET A 118 -2.91 -0.85 -50.39
N GLN A 119 -3.04 0.44 -50.05
CA GLN A 119 -3.54 1.46 -51.00
C GLN A 119 -2.63 1.63 -52.19
N ARG A 120 -1.29 1.67 -51.99
CA ARG A 120 -0.32 1.75 -53.10
C ARG A 120 -0.40 0.55 -54.02
N ASN A 121 -0.50 -0.66 -53.45
CA ASN A 121 -0.61 -1.88 -54.22
C ASN A 121 -1.95 -2.00 -54.96
N ALA A 122 -3.05 -1.49 -54.41
CA ALA A 122 -4.35 -1.46 -55.05
C ALA A 122 -4.39 -0.45 -56.23
N GLY A 123 -3.63 0.66 -56.14
CA GLY A 123 -3.54 1.65 -57.22
C GLY A 123 -2.55 1.29 -58.34
N ALA A 124 -1.66 0.31 -58.10
CA ALA A 124 -0.64 -0.12 -59.06
C ALA A 124 -1.11 -1.25 -60.02
N LYS A 125 -2.41 -1.51 -60.13
CA LYS A 125 -2.95 -2.51 -61.05
C LYS A 125 -2.92 -1.98 -62.48
N PRO A 126 -2.28 -2.68 -63.44
CA PRO A 126 -2.21 -2.27 -64.86
C PRO A 126 -3.58 -2.24 -65.53
#